data_af239169966f80f2be5caeb3e94e2dab
#
_entry.id   af239169966f80f2be5caeb3e94e2dab
#
_cell.length_a   1.000
_cell.length_b   1.000
_cell.length_c   1.000
_cell.angle_alpha   90.00
_cell.angle_beta   90.00
_cell.angle_gamma   90.00
#
_symmetry.space_group_name_H-M   'P 1'
#
loop_
_entity.id
_entity.type
_entity.pdbx_description
1 polymer ?
#
loop_
_entity_poly.entity_id
_entity_poly.type
_entity_poly.pdbx_seq_one_letter_code
_entity_poly.pdbx_strand_id
1 'polypeptide(L)'
;MKTSFEFKKREEISPADQAVFDSSAKLLGFVPNMYKVIANSEHALSRYVKAEFDKSSLTSKEQEVINLVVSQVNFCRYCISFHYGFLQKMGFTAEQLAEIRSGTASFDPKLDTLVKLTKSITETRGHINGALVDAFIEAGYTKGTVIDTILLINLRGVTNYVHAALGEFEIDFPLAPDLD
;
A
#
# COMPACT_ATOMS: atom_id res chain seq x y z
N MET A 1 -2.57 6.58 -30.91
CA MET A 1 -2.70 5.22 -30.37
C MET A 1 -2.72 5.33 -28.85
N LYS A 2 -3.75 4.82 -28.19
CA LYS A 2 -3.66 4.65 -26.72
C LYS A 2 -2.74 3.45 -26.45
N THR A 3 -1.59 3.66 -25.82
CA THR A 3 -0.74 2.57 -25.35
C THR A 3 -1.53 1.84 -24.26
N SER A 4 -1.96 0.60 -24.52
CA SER A 4 -2.63 -0.23 -23.53
C SER A 4 -1.59 -1.10 -22.83
N PHE A 5 -1.67 -1.18 -21.50
CA PHE A 5 -0.91 -2.14 -20.73
C PHE A 5 -1.72 -3.43 -20.59
N GLU A 6 -1.15 -4.53 -21.05
CA GLU A 6 -1.82 -5.82 -21.04
C GLU A 6 -1.77 -6.47 -19.67
N PHE A 7 -2.81 -7.25 -19.33
CA PHE A 7 -2.75 -8.17 -18.20
C PHE A 7 -1.91 -9.38 -18.59
N LYS A 8 -0.63 -9.36 -18.23
CA LYS A 8 0.31 -10.44 -18.55
C LYS A 8 -0.14 -11.77 -17.96
N LYS A 9 0.02 -12.83 -18.75
CA LYS A 9 -0.20 -14.20 -18.32
C LYS A 9 1.10 -14.79 -17.79
N ARG A 10 0.99 -15.87 -17.01
CA ARG A 10 2.12 -16.50 -16.34
C ARG A 10 3.22 -16.95 -17.33
N GLU A 11 2.84 -17.48 -18.48
CA GLU A 11 3.76 -17.97 -19.53
C GLU A 11 4.51 -16.85 -20.30
N GLU A 12 4.11 -15.60 -20.13
CA GLU A 12 4.66 -14.44 -20.84
C GLU A 12 5.70 -13.65 -20.02
N ILE A 13 5.95 -14.06 -18.79
CA ILE A 13 6.75 -13.30 -17.82
C ILE A 13 7.99 -14.08 -17.35
N SER A 14 8.93 -13.36 -16.72
CA SER A 14 10.16 -13.94 -16.20
C SER A 14 9.92 -15.01 -15.13
N PRO A 15 10.84 -15.98 -14.94
CA PRO A 15 10.71 -16.97 -13.86
C PRO A 15 10.57 -16.37 -12.46
N ALA A 16 11.19 -15.22 -12.21
CA ALA A 16 11.07 -14.51 -10.94
C ALA A 16 9.66 -13.95 -10.74
N ASP A 17 9.05 -13.39 -11.78
CA ASP A 17 7.69 -12.88 -11.74
C ASP A 17 6.65 -14.01 -11.73
N GLN A 18 6.94 -15.17 -12.36
CA GLN A 18 6.10 -16.38 -12.24
C GLN A 18 6.01 -16.83 -10.78
N ALA A 19 7.11 -16.83 -10.05
CA ALA A 19 7.11 -17.16 -8.62
C ALA A 19 6.25 -16.21 -7.79
N VAL A 20 6.19 -14.92 -8.14
CA VAL A 20 5.28 -13.94 -7.52
C VAL A 20 3.83 -14.27 -7.85
N PHE A 21 3.51 -14.59 -9.10
CA PHE A 21 2.15 -14.99 -9.49
C PHE A 21 1.69 -16.24 -8.74
N ASP A 22 2.54 -17.26 -8.66
CA ASP A 22 2.23 -18.53 -7.98
C ASP A 22 2.01 -18.32 -6.48
N SER A 23 2.86 -17.50 -5.82
CA SER A 23 2.69 -17.18 -4.40
C SER A 23 1.45 -16.34 -4.13
N SER A 24 1.13 -15.39 -5.00
CA SER A 24 -0.09 -14.58 -4.89
C SER A 24 -1.36 -15.42 -5.08
N ALA A 25 -1.39 -16.27 -6.09
CA ALA A 25 -2.52 -17.17 -6.31
C ALA A 25 -2.74 -18.13 -5.14
N LYS A 26 -1.66 -18.62 -4.51
CA LYS A 26 -1.74 -19.46 -3.32
C LYS A 26 -2.26 -18.71 -2.10
N LEU A 27 -1.84 -17.46 -1.89
CA LEU A 27 -2.18 -16.66 -0.70
C LEU A 27 -3.56 -16.03 -0.81
N LEU A 28 -3.90 -15.50 -1.99
CA LEU A 28 -5.10 -14.67 -2.21
C LEU A 28 -6.23 -15.45 -2.91
N GLY A 29 -5.91 -16.59 -3.56
CA GLY A 29 -6.82 -17.30 -4.44
C GLY A 29 -6.83 -16.77 -5.90
N PHE A 30 -6.12 -15.70 -6.18
CA PHE A 30 -5.99 -15.09 -7.51
C PHE A 30 -4.69 -14.29 -7.63
N VAL A 31 -4.34 -13.88 -8.85
CA VAL A 31 -3.24 -12.94 -9.12
C VAL A 31 -3.84 -11.56 -9.35
N PRO A 32 -3.53 -10.56 -8.53
CA PRO A 32 -4.06 -9.19 -8.68
C PRO A 32 -3.76 -8.60 -10.06
N ASN A 33 -4.72 -7.91 -10.66
CA ASN A 33 -4.53 -7.22 -11.94
C ASN A 33 -3.38 -6.21 -11.90
N MET A 34 -3.16 -5.58 -10.74
CA MET A 34 -1.97 -4.75 -10.50
C MET A 34 -0.67 -5.49 -10.81
N TYR A 35 -0.52 -6.73 -10.36
CA TYR A 35 0.69 -7.51 -10.61
C TYR A 35 0.82 -7.91 -12.09
N LYS A 36 -0.31 -8.24 -12.75
CA LYS A 36 -0.33 -8.53 -14.19
C LYS A 36 0.09 -7.31 -15.02
N VAL A 37 -0.26 -6.09 -14.58
CA VAL A 37 0.15 -4.85 -15.25
C VAL A 37 1.62 -4.54 -14.98
N ILE A 38 2.10 -4.64 -13.74
CA ILE A 38 3.52 -4.38 -13.41
C ILE A 38 4.44 -5.36 -14.14
N ALA A 39 3.99 -6.59 -14.39
CA ALA A 39 4.73 -7.62 -15.12
C ALA A 39 4.94 -7.32 -16.62
N ASN A 40 4.44 -6.19 -17.15
CA ASN A 40 4.89 -5.66 -18.44
C ASN A 40 6.37 -5.23 -18.43
N SER A 41 6.95 -5.01 -17.26
CA SER A 41 8.40 -4.87 -17.08
C SER A 41 9.01 -6.19 -16.62
N GLU A 42 10.01 -6.68 -17.30
CA GLU A 42 10.71 -7.95 -17.02
C GLU A 42 11.25 -8.07 -15.57
N HIS A 43 11.45 -6.93 -14.90
CA HIS A 43 12.13 -6.89 -13.60
C HIS A 43 11.38 -6.13 -12.51
N ALA A 44 10.29 -5.43 -12.83
CA ALA A 44 9.66 -4.52 -11.87
C ALA A 44 8.86 -5.27 -10.79
N LEU A 45 8.11 -6.30 -11.17
CA LEU A 45 7.21 -6.99 -10.24
C LEU A 45 7.98 -7.71 -9.13
N SER A 46 8.93 -8.55 -9.46
CA SER A 46 9.72 -9.31 -8.48
C SER A 46 10.54 -8.41 -7.57
N ARG A 47 11.08 -7.30 -8.11
CA ARG A 47 11.80 -6.29 -7.30
C ARG A 47 10.87 -5.57 -6.32
N TYR A 48 9.70 -5.14 -6.80
CA TYR A 48 8.70 -4.49 -5.98
C TYR A 48 8.25 -5.39 -4.84
N VAL A 49 7.82 -6.61 -5.15
CA VAL A 49 7.32 -7.57 -4.14
C VAL A 49 8.41 -7.94 -3.14
N LYS A 50 9.66 -8.14 -3.60
CA LYS A 50 10.78 -8.40 -2.70
C LYS A 50 10.98 -7.25 -1.70
N ALA A 51 10.94 -6.00 -2.16
CA ALA A 51 11.12 -4.84 -1.29
C ALA A 51 9.94 -4.64 -0.32
N GLU A 52 8.72 -4.93 -0.76
CA GLU A 52 7.50 -4.79 0.05
C GLU A 52 7.43 -5.80 1.21
N PHE A 53 7.90 -7.02 0.98
CA PHE A 53 7.86 -8.11 1.98
C PHE A 53 9.20 -8.38 2.67
N ASP A 54 10.19 -7.51 2.49
CA ASP A 54 11.46 -7.61 3.21
C ASP A 54 11.28 -7.24 4.69
N LYS A 55 12.29 -7.55 5.49
CA LYS A 55 12.27 -7.27 6.93
C LYS A 55 12.11 -5.78 7.20
N SER A 56 11.20 -5.46 8.10
CA SER A 56 10.90 -4.11 8.56
C SER A 56 10.76 -4.08 10.09
N SER A 57 10.96 -2.93 10.69
CA SER A 57 10.64 -2.67 12.10
C SER A 57 9.14 -2.45 12.35
N LEU A 58 8.34 -2.34 11.28
CA LEU A 58 6.89 -2.20 11.31
C LEU A 58 6.22 -3.59 11.40
N THR A 59 5.20 -3.72 12.21
CA THR A 59 4.33 -4.90 12.21
C THR A 59 3.50 -4.97 10.93
N SER A 60 2.99 -6.16 10.56
CA SER A 60 2.13 -6.30 9.38
C SER A 60 0.88 -5.41 9.44
N LYS A 61 0.30 -5.19 10.63
CA LYS A 61 -0.82 -4.25 10.82
C LYS A 61 -0.43 -2.81 10.51
N GLU A 62 0.71 -2.37 11.03
CA GLU A 62 1.22 -1.02 10.80
C GLU A 62 1.56 -0.79 9.31
N GLN A 63 2.13 -1.79 8.64
CA GLN A 63 2.40 -1.73 7.20
C GLN A 63 1.10 -1.57 6.40
N GLU A 64 0.05 -2.36 6.71
CA GLU A 64 -1.23 -2.25 6.02
C GLU A 64 -1.95 -0.92 6.31
N VAL A 65 -1.81 -0.36 7.51
CA VAL A 65 -2.32 0.99 7.83
C VAL A 65 -1.60 2.06 6.99
N ILE A 66 -0.26 2.01 6.89
CA ILE A 66 0.50 2.91 6.02
C ILE A 66 0.01 2.79 4.57
N ASN A 67 -0.13 1.56 4.07
CA ASN A 67 -0.59 1.29 2.72
C ASN A 67 -1.97 1.89 2.44
N LEU A 68 -2.91 1.78 3.40
CA LEU A 68 -4.25 2.36 3.27
C LEU A 68 -4.19 3.90 3.26
N VAL A 69 -3.44 4.52 4.19
CA VAL A 69 -3.30 5.98 4.28
C VAL A 69 -2.68 6.57 3.03
N VAL A 70 -1.57 6.00 2.54
CA VAL A 70 -0.91 6.45 1.30
C VAL A 70 -1.84 6.33 0.10
N SER A 71 -2.55 5.21 0.00
CA SER A 71 -3.50 4.98 -1.09
C SER A 71 -4.66 5.96 -1.06
N GLN A 72 -5.14 6.33 0.15
CA GLN A 72 -6.19 7.33 0.33
C GLN A 72 -5.72 8.72 -0.10
N VAL A 73 -4.52 9.14 0.32
CA VAL A 73 -3.93 10.44 -0.07
C VAL A 73 -3.72 10.52 -1.58
N ASN A 74 -3.29 9.43 -2.21
CA ASN A 74 -3.06 9.36 -3.66
C ASN A 74 -4.32 9.02 -4.47
N PHE A 75 -5.50 8.90 -3.85
CA PHE A 75 -6.79 8.59 -4.49
C PHE A 75 -6.79 7.31 -5.35
N CYS A 76 -5.98 6.31 -4.99
CA CYS A 76 -5.93 5.05 -5.72
C CYS A 76 -7.05 4.10 -5.26
N ARG A 77 -8.20 4.12 -5.96
CA ARG A 77 -9.37 3.28 -5.64
C ARG A 77 -9.03 1.79 -5.55
N TYR A 78 -8.20 1.28 -6.45
CA TYR A 78 -7.69 -0.09 -6.44
C TYR A 78 -6.98 -0.40 -5.12
N CYS A 79 -5.99 0.42 -4.76
CA CYS A 79 -5.15 0.19 -3.60
C CYS A 79 -5.92 0.41 -2.28
N ILE A 80 -6.80 1.43 -2.22
CA ILE A 80 -7.67 1.64 -1.04
C ILE A 80 -8.49 0.39 -0.77
N SER A 81 -9.17 -0.15 -1.79
CA SER A 81 -10.05 -1.31 -1.65
C SER A 81 -9.28 -2.57 -1.23
N PHE A 82 -8.09 -2.78 -1.80
CA PHE A 82 -7.23 -3.92 -1.46
C PHE A 82 -6.82 -3.89 0.02
N HIS A 83 -6.24 -2.79 0.48
CA HIS A 83 -5.75 -2.66 1.86
C HIS A 83 -6.87 -2.54 2.88
N TYR A 84 -7.99 -1.93 2.52
CA TYR A 84 -9.20 -1.93 3.34
C TYR A 84 -9.66 -3.36 3.65
N GLY A 85 -9.78 -4.21 2.62
CA GLY A 85 -10.17 -5.60 2.78
C GLY A 85 -9.19 -6.43 3.63
N PHE A 86 -7.88 -6.14 3.54
CA PHE A 86 -6.88 -6.78 4.39
C PHE A 86 -7.02 -6.36 5.86
N LEU A 87 -7.16 -5.07 6.13
CA LEU A 87 -7.31 -4.56 7.48
C LEU A 87 -8.60 -5.06 8.14
N GLN A 88 -9.71 -5.21 7.39
CA GLN A 88 -10.92 -5.86 7.90
C GLN A 88 -10.62 -7.31 8.35
N LYS A 89 -9.90 -8.09 7.56
CA LYS A 89 -9.47 -9.46 7.93
C LYS A 89 -8.53 -9.49 9.14
N MET A 90 -7.78 -8.41 9.38
CA MET A 90 -6.92 -8.23 10.56
C MET A 90 -7.69 -7.74 11.79
N GLY A 91 -9.01 -7.55 11.69
CA GLY A 91 -9.91 -7.26 12.82
C GLY A 91 -10.23 -5.78 13.04
N PHE A 92 -9.90 -4.89 12.10
CA PHE A 92 -10.34 -3.49 12.17
C PHE A 92 -11.82 -3.36 11.82
N THR A 93 -12.56 -2.53 12.57
CA THR A 93 -13.96 -2.23 12.26
C THR A 93 -14.09 -1.23 11.12
N ALA A 94 -15.27 -1.13 10.53
CA ALA A 94 -15.53 -0.16 9.46
C ALA A 94 -15.32 1.29 9.93
N GLU A 95 -15.69 1.59 11.18
CA GLU A 95 -15.52 2.90 11.80
C GLU A 95 -14.02 3.24 11.98
N GLN A 96 -13.23 2.27 12.47
CA GLN A 96 -11.78 2.43 12.60
C GLN A 96 -11.10 2.68 11.23
N LEU A 97 -11.53 1.95 10.20
CA LEU A 97 -10.99 2.12 8.85
C LEU A 97 -11.39 3.46 8.23
N ALA A 98 -12.62 3.92 8.49
CA ALA A 98 -13.05 5.26 8.07
C ALA A 98 -12.20 6.35 8.75
N GLU A 99 -11.90 6.19 10.03
CA GLU A 99 -11.05 7.10 10.79
C GLU A 99 -9.61 7.10 10.25
N ILE A 100 -9.01 5.94 10.00
CA ILE A 100 -7.67 5.82 9.38
C ILE A 100 -7.64 6.51 8.01
N ARG A 101 -8.66 6.31 7.18
CA ARG A 101 -8.77 6.97 5.87
C ARG A 101 -8.89 8.50 6.00
N SER A 102 -9.50 9.00 7.06
CA SER A 102 -9.54 10.44 7.35
C SER A 102 -8.19 11.01 7.80
N GLY A 103 -7.28 10.16 8.26
CA GLY A 103 -5.93 10.52 8.70
C GLY A 103 -5.74 10.60 10.21
N THR A 104 -6.57 9.85 10.97
CA THR A 104 -6.48 9.72 12.43
C THR A 104 -6.71 8.27 12.86
N ALA A 105 -6.39 7.93 14.11
CA ALA A 105 -6.68 6.64 14.72
C ALA A 105 -6.89 6.82 16.24
N SER A 106 -7.92 7.57 16.64
CA SER A 106 -8.16 7.98 18.04
C SER A 106 -8.33 6.81 19.01
N PHE A 107 -8.70 5.64 18.50
CA PHE A 107 -8.86 4.41 19.26
C PHE A 107 -7.51 3.74 19.66
N ASP A 108 -6.37 4.18 19.08
CA ASP A 108 -5.03 3.71 19.39
C ASP A 108 -4.02 4.87 19.27
N PRO A 109 -3.63 5.52 20.40
CA PRO A 109 -2.76 6.69 20.40
C PRO A 109 -1.40 6.46 19.70
N LYS A 110 -0.85 5.25 19.79
CA LYS A 110 0.41 4.94 19.11
C LYS A 110 0.19 4.87 17.60
N LEU A 111 -0.85 4.17 17.15
CA LEU A 111 -1.20 4.06 15.74
C LEU A 111 -1.58 5.42 15.15
N ASP A 112 -2.21 6.30 15.93
CA ASP A 112 -2.58 7.66 15.52
C ASP A 112 -1.36 8.49 15.09
N THR A 113 -0.24 8.37 15.81
CA THR A 113 1.01 9.05 15.42
C THR A 113 1.55 8.53 14.10
N LEU A 114 1.45 7.22 13.84
CA LEU A 114 1.85 6.61 12.57
C LEU A 114 0.97 7.10 11.41
N VAL A 115 -0.35 7.12 11.60
CA VAL A 115 -1.31 7.61 10.59
C VAL A 115 -1.03 9.06 10.24
N LYS A 116 -0.88 9.93 11.24
CA LYS A 116 -0.59 11.37 11.05
C LYS A 116 0.75 11.61 10.36
N LEU A 117 1.80 10.89 10.78
CA LEU A 117 3.13 10.99 10.17
C LEU A 117 3.07 10.54 8.69
N THR A 118 2.47 9.39 8.42
CA THR A 118 2.31 8.83 7.07
C THR A 118 1.56 9.78 6.16
N LYS A 119 0.41 10.29 6.62
CA LYS A 119 -0.40 11.25 5.86
C LYS A 119 0.39 12.50 5.53
N SER A 120 1.01 13.11 6.54
CA SER A 120 1.78 14.35 6.37
C SER A 120 2.94 14.16 5.39
N ILE A 121 3.74 13.10 5.53
CA ILE A 121 4.85 12.80 4.60
C ILE A 121 4.33 12.65 3.17
N THR A 122 3.23 11.92 2.99
CA THR A 122 2.67 11.66 1.66
C THR A 122 2.14 12.94 1.00
N GLU A 123 1.35 13.74 1.72
CA GLU A 123 0.76 14.99 1.22
C GLU A 123 1.82 16.04 0.89
N THR A 124 2.84 16.16 1.72
CA THR A 124 3.86 17.23 1.61
C THR A 124 5.13 16.76 0.90
N ARG A 125 5.20 15.51 0.45
CA ARG A 125 6.39 14.91 -0.18
C ARG A 125 7.63 15.01 0.73
N GLY A 126 7.42 14.77 2.03
CA GLY A 126 8.47 14.79 3.04
C GLY A 126 8.73 16.14 3.70
N HIS A 127 8.09 17.23 3.26
CA HIS A 127 8.25 18.57 3.89
C HIS A 127 7.34 18.69 5.12
N ILE A 128 7.69 17.99 6.20
CA ILE A 128 6.87 17.90 7.42
C ILE A 128 7.38 18.76 8.54
N ASN A 129 6.51 19.03 9.53
CA ASN A 129 6.91 19.60 10.81
C ASN A 129 7.64 18.54 11.65
N GLY A 130 8.83 18.85 12.17
CA GLY A 130 9.62 17.94 13.02
C GLY A 130 8.87 17.43 14.25
N ALA A 131 7.93 18.20 14.79
CA ALA A 131 7.08 17.77 15.90
C ALA A 131 6.29 16.47 15.64
N LEU A 132 5.98 16.15 14.37
CA LEU A 132 5.33 14.87 14.02
C LEU A 132 6.30 13.68 14.21
N VAL A 133 7.59 13.87 13.91
CA VAL A 133 8.62 12.86 14.14
C VAL A 133 8.86 12.67 15.63
N ASP A 134 8.90 13.79 16.38
CA ASP A 134 9.08 13.73 17.84
C ASP A 134 7.94 12.99 18.51
N ALA A 135 6.69 13.32 18.19
CA ALA A 135 5.50 12.64 18.70
C ALA A 135 5.49 11.14 18.33
N PHE A 136 5.93 10.77 17.13
CA PHE A 136 6.04 9.39 16.69
C PHE A 136 7.07 8.60 17.54
N ILE A 137 8.22 9.20 17.83
CA ILE A 137 9.25 8.58 18.68
C ILE A 137 8.78 8.50 20.13
N GLU A 138 8.14 9.54 20.66
CA GLU A 138 7.56 9.55 22.02
C GLU A 138 6.48 8.49 22.21
N ALA A 139 5.74 8.14 21.15
CA ALA A 139 4.76 7.05 21.15
C ALA A 139 5.41 5.64 21.15
N GLY A 140 6.76 5.56 21.16
CA GLY A 140 7.51 4.31 21.29
C GLY A 140 7.98 3.69 19.97
N TYR A 141 7.96 4.44 18.87
CA TYR A 141 8.64 4.08 17.64
C TYR A 141 10.12 4.48 17.68
N THR A 142 10.91 3.95 16.78
CA THR A 142 12.34 4.26 16.68
C THR A 142 12.67 5.16 15.50
N LYS A 143 13.87 5.75 15.49
CA LYS A 143 14.39 6.47 14.32
C LYS A 143 14.46 5.55 13.08
N GLY A 144 14.77 4.26 13.28
CA GLY A 144 14.75 3.26 12.21
C GLY A 144 13.35 3.10 11.63
N THR A 145 12.32 3.05 12.50
CA THR A 145 10.92 2.94 12.07
C THR A 145 10.46 4.14 11.24
N VAL A 146 10.99 5.35 11.50
CA VAL A 146 10.73 6.53 10.64
C VAL A 146 11.22 6.27 9.21
N ILE A 147 12.43 5.70 9.06
CA ILE A 147 13.01 5.39 7.75
C ILE A 147 12.22 4.28 7.05
N ASP A 148 11.84 3.21 7.78
CA ASP A 148 11.01 2.13 7.23
C ASP A 148 9.64 2.65 6.78
N THR A 149 9.04 3.57 7.53
CA THR A 149 7.79 4.25 7.15
C THR A 149 7.94 5.02 5.84
N ILE A 150 9.00 5.81 5.71
CA ILE A 150 9.27 6.57 4.47
C ILE A 150 9.51 5.62 3.28
N LEU A 151 10.24 4.54 3.48
CA LEU A 151 10.48 3.54 2.45
C LEU A 151 9.15 2.93 1.98
N LEU A 152 8.30 2.50 2.90
CA LEU A 152 7.00 1.88 2.57
C LEU A 152 6.04 2.85 1.88
N ILE A 153 6.00 4.13 2.30
CA ILE A 153 5.24 5.19 1.61
C ILE A 153 5.62 5.24 0.12
N ASN A 154 6.93 5.24 -0.18
CA ASN A 154 7.39 5.32 -1.56
C ASN A 154 7.12 4.02 -2.34
N LEU A 155 7.26 2.86 -1.73
CA LEU A 155 6.88 1.58 -2.35
C LEU A 155 5.40 1.55 -2.69
N ARG A 156 4.53 2.03 -1.78
CA ARG A 156 3.09 2.13 -2.05
C ARG A 156 2.78 3.12 -3.17
N GLY A 157 3.54 4.21 -3.25
CA GLY A 157 3.46 5.16 -4.36
C GLY A 157 3.58 4.50 -5.74
N VAL A 158 4.42 3.47 -5.88
CA VAL A 158 4.59 2.74 -7.15
C VAL A 158 3.26 2.19 -7.66
N THR A 159 2.54 1.41 -6.85
CA THR A 159 1.26 0.80 -7.26
C THR A 159 0.15 1.84 -7.43
N ASN A 160 0.13 2.88 -6.59
CA ASN A 160 -0.82 3.96 -6.74
C ASN A 160 -0.65 4.68 -8.09
N TYR A 161 0.60 4.99 -8.47
CA TYR A 161 0.89 5.69 -9.72
C TYR A 161 0.72 4.78 -10.94
N VAL A 162 1.04 3.50 -10.84
CA VAL A 162 0.76 2.53 -11.91
C VAL A 162 -0.73 2.53 -12.23
N HIS A 163 -1.61 2.45 -11.23
CA HIS A 163 -3.05 2.47 -11.46
C HIS A 163 -3.54 3.79 -12.06
N ALA A 164 -3.13 4.91 -11.48
CA ALA A 164 -3.55 6.23 -11.92
C ALA A 164 -3.04 6.59 -13.33
N ALA A 165 -1.74 6.33 -13.60
CA ALA A 165 -1.09 6.73 -14.85
C ALA A 165 -1.47 5.85 -16.05
N LEU A 166 -1.80 4.57 -15.81
CA LEU A 166 -2.04 3.60 -16.87
C LEU A 166 -3.52 3.38 -17.20
N GLY A 167 -4.42 4.20 -16.65
CA GLY A 167 -5.81 4.30 -17.09
C GLY A 167 -6.81 3.56 -16.21
N GLU A 168 -6.55 3.42 -14.92
CA GLU A 168 -7.48 2.87 -13.92
C GLU A 168 -8.11 1.54 -14.37
N PHE A 169 -7.27 0.55 -14.58
CA PHE A 169 -7.71 -0.79 -14.97
C PHE A 169 -8.63 -1.45 -13.92
N GLU A 170 -9.33 -2.49 -14.34
CA GLU A 170 -10.35 -3.21 -13.57
C GLU A 170 -9.87 -3.62 -12.17
N ILE A 171 -10.72 -3.35 -11.17
CA ILE A 171 -10.55 -3.78 -9.79
C ILE A 171 -11.13 -5.18 -9.65
N ASP A 172 -10.31 -6.16 -9.32
CA ASP A 172 -10.63 -7.59 -9.32
C ASP A 172 -10.98 -8.14 -7.92
N PHE A 173 -11.45 -7.28 -7.03
CA PHE A 173 -11.93 -7.59 -5.68
C PHE A 173 -12.98 -6.55 -5.22
N PRO A 174 -13.71 -6.78 -4.11
CA PRO A 174 -14.72 -5.85 -3.62
C PRO A 174 -14.17 -4.45 -3.34
N LEU A 175 -14.93 -3.43 -3.73
CA LEU A 175 -14.59 -2.04 -3.43
C LEU A 175 -14.71 -1.75 -1.93
N ALA A 176 -13.86 -0.85 -1.44
CA ALA A 176 -14.06 -0.26 -0.13
C ALA A 176 -15.31 0.65 -0.15
N PRO A 177 -15.98 0.86 0.99
CA PRO A 177 -17.12 1.78 1.09
C PRO A 177 -16.80 3.17 0.52
N ASP A 178 -17.81 3.81 -0.05
CA ASP A 178 -17.76 5.18 -0.62
C ASP A 178 -16.81 5.36 -1.82
N LEU A 179 -16.49 4.28 -2.54
CA LEU A 179 -15.67 4.31 -3.75
C LEU A 179 -16.44 3.94 -5.04
N ASP A 180 -17.76 3.88 -4.98
CA ASP A 180 -18.63 3.57 -6.13
C ASP A 180 -18.62 4.67 -7.20
#